data_581b2a1c8767fe0eb050b92ac5ccc1c8
#
_entry.id   581b2a1c8767fe0eb050b92ac5ccc1c8
#
_cell.length_a   1.000
_cell.length_b   1.000
_cell.length_c   1.000
_cell.angle_alpha   90.00
_cell.angle_beta   90.00
_cell.angle_gamma   90.00
#
_symmetry.space_group_name_H-M   'P 1'
#
loop_
_entity.id
_entity.type
_entity.pdbx_description
1 polymer ?
#
loop_
_entity_poly.entity_id
_entity_poly.type
_entity_poly.pdbx_seq_one_letter_code
_entity_poly.pdbx_strand_id
1 'polypeptide(L)'
;YTLSVDKDREEYMDVGGFIKYLQFEKRFSEHTLTAYSTDLQQFQAFLESIYGQAEWQQVKASQIRSWMAYLLEQEQAPASIRRKISTLKTFYRFWRRTSPDFRDPTKGIQTPKLQKRLPVTADSTALHRLLASFPAEADFPTLRDKLVLELLYGTGLRRSELLGLSLGDVSLSECRLRIKGKGNKERLVPFGPAVKEALEHYLKVREEHYPNRSHLILTDKGNQPYPKWVYNKVKQYLGALPYLEKAS
;
A
#
# COMPACT_ATOMS: atom_id res chain seq x y z
N TYR A 1 40.57 21.52 -10.34
CA TYR A 1 39.47 20.66 -10.87
C TYR A 1 38.96 19.60 -9.87
N THR A 2 39.57 19.45 -8.69
CA THR A 2 39.24 18.44 -7.69
C THR A 2 38.15 18.88 -6.69
N LEU A 3 37.94 20.18 -6.50
CA LEU A 3 36.98 20.74 -5.52
C LEU A 3 35.51 20.72 -5.95
N SER A 4 35.20 20.56 -7.23
CA SER A 4 33.81 20.52 -7.74
C SER A 4 33.20 19.11 -7.64
N VAL A 5 34.01 18.07 -7.78
CA VAL A 5 33.57 16.66 -7.76
C VAL A 5 33.18 16.21 -6.35
N ASP A 6 33.83 16.74 -5.30
CA ASP A 6 33.49 16.39 -3.91
C ASP A 6 32.21 17.08 -3.43
N LYS A 7 31.94 18.31 -3.87
CA LYS A 7 30.73 19.06 -3.52
C LYS A 7 29.47 18.45 -4.16
N ASP A 8 29.59 18.02 -5.41
CA ASP A 8 28.52 17.29 -6.11
C ASP A 8 28.28 15.89 -5.49
N ARG A 9 29.31 15.26 -4.93
CA ARG A 9 29.19 14.00 -4.18
C ARG A 9 28.50 14.19 -2.84
N GLU A 10 28.78 15.25 -2.10
CA GLU A 10 28.16 15.54 -0.81
C GLU A 10 26.67 15.89 -0.97
N GLU A 11 26.29 16.62 -2.00
CA GLU A 11 24.90 16.96 -2.32
C GLU A 11 24.06 15.73 -2.75
N TYR A 12 24.71 14.68 -3.26
CA TYR A 12 24.08 13.40 -3.59
C TYR A 12 23.98 12.42 -2.40
N MET A 13 24.71 12.69 -1.31
CA MET A 13 24.80 11.81 -0.13
C MET A 13 23.91 12.23 1.02
N ASP A 14 22.85 13.00 0.76
CA ASP A 14 21.83 13.39 1.71
C ASP A 14 20.53 12.56 1.55
N VAL A 15 19.55 12.87 2.37
CA VAL A 15 18.21 12.25 2.29
C VAL A 15 17.55 12.56 0.95
N GLY A 16 17.76 13.78 0.40
CA GLY A 16 17.21 14.21 -0.89
C GLY A 16 17.74 13.38 -2.05
N GLY A 17 19.06 13.19 -2.13
CA GLY A 17 19.70 12.34 -3.12
C GLY A 17 19.24 10.88 -3.03
N PHE A 18 19.07 10.36 -1.84
CA PHE A 18 18.52 9.02 -1.63
C PHE A 18 17.08 8.89 -2.13
N ILE A 19 16.22 9.86 -1.84
CA ILE A 19 14.83 9.85 -2.33
C ILE A 19 14.77 9.95 -3.86
N LYS A 20 15.59 10.81 -4.47
CA LYS A 20 15.74 10.88 -5.94
C LYS A 20 16.19 9.54 -6.52
N TYR A 21 17.19 8.89 -5.93
CA TYR A 21 17.64 7.56 -6.32
C TYR A 21 16.51 6.52 -6.27
N LEU A 22 15.72 6.50 -5.20
CA LEU A 22 14.58 5.59 -5.09
C LEU A 22 13.49 5.88 -6.13
N GLN A 23 13.25 7.15 -6.42
CA GLN A 23 12.25 7.60 -7.39
C GLN A 23 12.65 7.25 -8.82
N PHE A 24 13.83 7.69 -9.25
CA PHE A 24 14.23 7.64 -10.66
C PHE A 24 14.93 6.33 -11.04
N GLU A 25 15.83 5.81 -10.20
CA GLU A 25 16.55 4.58 -10.52
C GLU A 25 15.78 3.33 -10.06
N LYS A 26 15.18 3.35 -8.88
CA LYS A 26 14.45 2.19 -8.33
C LYS A 26 12.96 2.20 -8.65
N ARG A 27 12.43 3.31 -9.15
CA ARG A 27 11.01 3.47 -9.53
C ARG A 27 10.06 3.05 -8.41
N PHE A 28 10.35 3.48 -7.19
CA PHE A 28 9.49 3.23 -6.04
C PHE A 28 8.21 4.07 -6.15
N SER A 29 7.11 3.56 -5.60
CA SER A 29 5.85 4.29 -5.56
C SER A 29 5.94 5.50 -4.63
N GLU A 30 5.16 6.55 -4.91
CA GLU A 30 5.09 7.76 -4.07
C GLU A 30 4.81 7.45 -2.60
N HIS A 31 3.91 6.49 -2.31
CA HIS A 31 3.65 6.03 -0.95
C HIS A 31 4.91 5.47 -0.26
N THR A 32 5.76 4.76 -1.00
CA THR A 32 7.02 4.24 -0.45
C THR A 32 8.01 5.36 -0.22
N LEU A 33 8.11 6.32 -1.15
CA LEU A 33 9.00 7.48 -1.02
C LEU A 33 8.61 8.32 0.20
N THR A 34 7.31 8.63 0.35
CA THR A 34 6.78 9.36 1.52
C THR A 34 7.07 8.63 2.82
N ALA A 35 6.83 7.30 2.87
CA ALA A 35 7.10 6.51 4.06
C ALA A 35 8.58 6.52 4.43
N TYR A 36 9.49 6.41 3.45
CA TYR A 36 10.92 6.43 3.67
C TYR A 36 11.40 7.81 4.12
N SER A 37 10.93 8.89 3.47
CA SER A 37 11.23 10.26 3.87
C SER A 37 10.79 10.53 5.32
N THR A 38 9.55 10.17 5.66
CA THR A 38 9.02 10.33 7.02
C THR A 38 9.85 9.53 8.05
N ASP A 39 10.26 8.29 7.73
CA ASP A 39 11.06 7.47 8.65
C ASP A 39 12.43 8.10 8.92
N LEU A 40 13.08 8.63 7.87
CA LEU A 40 14.38 9.29 7.99
C LEU A 40 14.27 10.59 8.77
N GLN A 41 13.26 11.42 8.50
CA GLN A 41 12.99 12.66 9.25
C GLN A 41 12.75 12.38 10.74
N GLN A 42 11.99 11.34 11.08
CA GLN A 42 11.75 10.96 12.46
C GLN A 42 13.02 10.49 13.16
N PHE A 43 13.90 9.76 12.47
CA PHE A 43 15.18 9.36 13.05
C PHE A 43 16.11 10.54 13.23
N GLN A 44 16.16 11.45 12.27
CA GLN A 44 16.94 12.68 12.35
C GLN A 44 16.50 13.54 13.54
N ALA A 45 15.19 13.79 13.68
CA ALA A 45 14.63 14.54 14.81
C ALA A 45 14.96 13.88 16.16
N PHE A 46 14.97 12.55 16.25
CA PHE A 46 15.40 11.82 17.43
C PHE A 46 16.90 12.05 17.74
N LEU A 47 17.76 11.99 16.73
CA LEU A 47 19.20 12.25 16.92
C LEU A 47 19.45 13.67 17.41
N GLU A 48 18.78 14.65 16.82
CA GLU A 48 18.89 16.06 17.22
C GLU A 48 18.43 16.27 18.67
N SER A 49 17.30 15.68 19.05
CA SER A 49 16.73 15.88 20.38
C SER A 49 17.52 15.20 21.51
N ILE A 50 18.11 14.02 21.24
CA ILE A 50 18.77 13.21 22.27
C ILE A 50 20.28 13.39 22.27
N TYR A 51 20.89 13.62 21.11
CA TYR A 51 22.34 13.66 20.95
C TYR A 51 22.87 15.01 20.48
N GLY A 52 22.00 15.98 20.19
CA GLY A 52 22.38 17.31 19.69
C GLY A 52 23.07 17.30 18.34
N GLN A 53 22.96 16.19 17.60
CA GLN A 53 23.61 16.03 16.30
C GLN A 53 22.71 15.25 15.34
N ALA A 54 22.81 15.57 14.05
CA ALA A 54 22.05 14.91 12.99
C ALA A 54 22.91 14.48 11.79
N GLU A 55 24.23 14.38 11.98
CA GLU A 55 25.13 13.98 10.91
C GLU A 55 25.04 12.48 10.63
N TRP A 56 24.53 12.12 9.47
CA TRP A 56 24.32 10.73 9.06
C TRP A 56 25.57 9.87 9.04
N GLN A 57 26.75 10.49 8.76
CA GLN A 57 28.03 9.82 8.70
C GLN A 57 28.53 9.39 10.07
N GLN A 58 28.16 10.11 11.12
CA GLN A 58 28.62 9.88 12.50
C GLN A 58 27.67 8.98 13.30
N VAL A 59 26.56 8.55 12.70
CA VAL A 59 25.58 7.69 13.36
C VAL A 59 26.21 6.36 13.76
N LYS A 60 26.00 5.99 15.03
CA LYS A 60 26.49 4.73 15.62
C LYS A 60 25.35 3.71 15.77
N ALA A 61 25.70 2.43 15.74
CA ALA A 61 24.73 1.35 15.96
C ALA A 61 24.01 1.45 17.33
N SER A 62 24.66 2.04 18.35
CA SER A 62 24.03 2.33 19.66
C SER A 62 22.86 3.30 19.53
N GLN A 63 23.01 4.37 18.76
CA GLN A 63 21.95 5.37 18.54
C GLN A 63 20.73 4.78 17.81
N ILE A 64 20.96 3.87 16.85
CA ILE A 64 19.88 3.14 16.19
C ILE A 64 19.14 2.23 17.19
N ARG A 65 19.88 1.55 18.09
CA ARG A 65 19.27 0.75 19.17
C ARG A 65 18.50 1.61 20.16
N SER A 66 19.04 2.78 20.56
CA SER A 66 18.31 3.74 21.40
C SER A 66 17.01 4.23 20.75
N TRP A 67 17.06 4.51 19.43
CA TRP A 67 15.83 4.88 18.71
C TRP A 67 14.81 3.75 18.68
N MET A 68 15.23 2.50 18.51
CA MET A 68 14.32 1.34 18.59
C MET A 68 13.68 1.22 19.98
N ALA A 69 14.44 1.41 21.06
CA ALA A 69 13.93 1.41 22.43
C ALA A 69 12.91 2.55 22.63
N TYR A 70 13.25 3.75 22.20
CA TYR A 70 12.34 4.90 22.22
C TYR A 70 11.03 4.63 21.49
N LEU A 71 11.08 4.02 20.29
CA LEU A 71 9.88 3.68 19.53
C LEU A 71 9.02 2.61 20.22
N LEU A 72 9.65 1.68 20.95
CA LEU A 72 8.94 0.69 21.78
C LEU A 72 8.26 1.34 22.99
N GLU A 73 8.94 2.27 23.66
CA GLU A 73 8.36 3.07 24.76
C GLU A 73 7.17 3.92 24.29
N GLN A 74 7.19 4.38 23.04
CA GLN A 74 6.06 5.05 22.40
C GLN A 74 4.96 4.08 21.89
N GLU A 75 4.98 2.83 22.32
CA GLU A 75 4.02 1.78 21.97
C GLU A 75 3.83 1.57 20.46
N GLN A 76 4.86 1.91 19.66
CA GLN A 76 4.76 1.66 18.22
C GLN A 76 4.75 0.16 17.90
N ALA A 77 3.87 -0.22 16.97
CA ALA A 77 3.76 -1.62 16.56
C ALA A 77 5.10 -2.18 16.04
N PRO A 78 5.48 -3.41 16.41
CA PRO A 78 6.74 -4.05 15.98
C PRO A 78 6.95 -4.05 14.47
N ALA A 79 5.86 -4.14 13.69
CA ALA A 79 5.90 -4.06 12.23
C ALA A 79 6.35 -2.67 11.74
N SER A 80 5.88 -1.59 12.39
CA SER A 80 6.27 -0.22 12.08
C SER A 80 7.74 0.02 12.40
N ILE A 81 8.21 -0.43 13.56
CA ILE A 81 9.63 -0.33 13.97
C ILE A 81 10.50 -1.08 12.97
N ARG A 82 10.12 -2.30 12.61
CA ARG A 82 10.86 -3.10 11.62
C ARG A 82 10.95 -2.41 10.26
N ARG A 83 9.87 -1.77 9.80
CA ARG A 83 9.86 -0.99 8.55
C ARG A 83 10.83 0.18 8.64
N LYS A 84 10.80 0.95 9.73
CA LYS A 84 11.68 2.11 9.97
C LYS A 84 13.18 1.69 9.96
N ILE A 85 13.52 0.61 10.61
CA ILE A 85 14.89 0.07 10.57
C ILE A 85 15.26 -0.43 9.16
N SER A 86 14.31 -0.99 8.42
CA SER A 86 14.53 -1.38 7.01
C SER A 86 14.80 -0.16 6.12
N THR A 87 14.14 0.98 6.39
CA THR A 87 14.43 2.26 5.72
C THR A 87 15.87 2.69 5.97
N LEU A 88 16.34 2.70 7.23
CA LEU A 88 17.74 3.03 7.57
C LEU A 88 18.72 2.07 6.87
N LYS A 89 18.47 0.76 6.89
CA LYS A 89 19.31 -0.22 6.18
C LYS A 89 19.41 0.06 4.69
N THR A 90 18.30 0.49 4.07
CA THR A 90 18.28 0.81 2.63
C THR A 90 19.01 2.11 2.35
N PHE A 91 18.87 3.10 3.21
CA PHE A 91 19.58 4.38 3.16
C PHE A 91 21.09 4.20 3.27
N TYR A 92 21.58 3.50 4.30
CA TYR A 92 23.02 3.27 4.47
C TYR A 92 23.61 2.32 3.41
N ARG A 93 22.82 1.43 2.83
CA ARG A 93 23.24 0.65 1.66
C ARG A 93 23.41 1.54 0.42
N PHE A 94 22.58 2.55 0.23
CA PHE A 94 22.76 3.55 -0.81
C PHE A 94 24.08 4.33 -0.61
N TRP A 95 24.37 4.79 0.61
CA TRP A 95 25.61 5.47 0.94
C TRP A 95 26.88 4.64 0.65
N ARG A 96 26.87 3.36 0.98
CA ARG A 96 27.99 2.46 0.69
C ARG A 96 28.28 2.29 -0.80
N ARG A 97 27.36 2.59 -1.68
CA ARG A 97 27.61 2.55 -3.14
C ARG A 97 28.53 3.69 -3.59
N THR A 98 28.42 4.83 -2.95
CA THR A 98 29.22 6.03 -3.24
C THR A 98 30.47 6.17 -2.39
N SER A 99 30.45 5.54 -1.21
CA SER A 99 31.59 5.53 -0.24
C SER A 99 31.81 4.10 0.25
N PRO A 100 32.62 3.28 -0.45
CA PRO A 100 32.84 1.87 -0.11
C PRO A 100 33.43 1.66 1.29
N ASP A 101 34.28 2.58 1.77
CA ASP A 101 34.92 2.54 3.07
C ASP A 101 34.01 2.95 4.24
N PHE A 102 32.80 3.45 3.93
CA PHE A 102 31.84 3.86 4.95
C PHE A 102 31.37 2.66 5.79
N ARG A 103 31.51 2.79 7.11
CA ARG A 103 31.09 1.76 8.05
C ARG A 103 29.58 1.86 8.32
N ASP A 104 28.81 0.96 7.74
CA ASP A 104 27.35 0.89 7.86
C ASP A 104 26.92 0.63 9.33
N PRO A 105 26.29 1.61 10.02
CA PRO A 105 25.89 1.47 11.42
C PRO A 105 24.70 0.52 11.60
N THR A 106 24.02 0.14 10.51
CA THR A 106 22.87 -0.80 10.57
C THR A 106 23.30 -2.26 10.56
N LYS A 107 24.61 -2.53 10.33
CA LYS A 107 25.14 -3.89 10.30
C LYS A 107 25.00 -4.55 11.68
N GLY A 108 24.35 -5.71 11.73
CA GLY A 108 24.09 -6.43 12.98
C GLY A 108 22.90 -5.93 13.80
N ILE A 109 22.16 -4.88 13.36
CA ILE A 109 20.94 -4.46 14.03
C ILE A 109 19.85 -5.52 13.84
N GLN A 110 19.43 -6.11 14.96
CA GLN A 110 18.29 -7.02 15.01
C GLN A 110 16.99 -6.23 15.22
N THR A 111 15.96 -6.57 14.47
CA THR A 111 14.64 -5.94 14.60
C THR A 111 13.72 -6.79 15.45
N PRO A 112 12.67 -6.22 16.08
CA PRO A 112 11.70 -6.99 16.84
C PRO A 112 11.12 -8.14 16.02
N LYS A 113 10.94 -9.31 16.65
CA LYS A 113 10.28 -10.46 16.03
C LYS A 113 8.80 -10.14 15.79
N LEU A 114 8.30 -10.40 14.59
CA LEU A 114 6.88 -10.34 14.33
C LEU A 114 6.22 -11.65 14.75
N GLN A 115 5.17 -11.56 15.53
CA GLN A 115 4.29 -12.71 15.70
C GLN A 115 3.63 -13.01 14.35
N LYS A 116 3.81 -14.23 13.85
CA LYS A 116 3.06 -14.71 12.68
C LYS A 116 1.62 -14.91 13.10
N ARG A 117 0.77 -13.93 12.84
CA ARG A 117 -0.68 -14.14 12.90
C ARG A 117 -1.06 -14.98 11.68
N LEU A 118 -1.73 -16.10 11.91
CA LEU A 118 -2.33 -16.86 10.81
C LEU A 118 -3.37 -15.96 10.14
N PRO A 119 -3.40 -15.90 8.80
CA PRO A 119 -4.46 -15.18 8.12
C PRO A 119 -5.81 -15.76 8.52
N VAL A 120 -6.72 -14.91 8.96
CA VAL A 120 -8.12 -15.32 9.16
C VAL A 120 -8.75 -15.33 7.77
N THR A 121 -9.13 -16.50 7.31
CA THR A 121 -9.86 -16.65 6.03
C THR A 121 -11.35 -16.58 6.33
N ALA A 122 -12.07 -15.81 5.50
CA ALA A 122 -13.52 -15.85 5.52
C ALA A 122 -14.00 -17.26 5.11
N ASP A 123 -15.02 -17.77 5.80
CA ASP A 123 -15.67 -19.01 5.37
C ASP A 123 -16.27 -18.79 3.97
N SER A 124 -15.86 -19.61 3.01
CA SER A 124 -16.34 -19.53 1.64
C SER A 124 -17.85 -19.70 1.54
N THR A 125 -18.42 -20.59 2.34
CA THR A 125 -19.89 -20.83 2.37
C THR A 125 -20.64 -19.61 2.88
N ALA A 126 -20.17 -18.98 3.95
CA ALA A 126 -20.77 -17.77 4.50
C ALA A 126 -20.65 -16.59 3.51
N LEU A 127 -19.54 -16.47 2.81
CA LEU A 127 -19.34 -15.45 1.80
C LEU A 127 -20.25 -15.67 0.58
N HIS A 128 -20.39 -16.89 0.10
CA HIS A 128 -21.34 -17.21 -0.98
C HIS A 128 -22.79 -16.90 -0.58
N ARG A 129 -23.20 -17.21 0.64
CA ARG A 129 -24.54 -16.85 1.14
C ARG A 129 -24.73 -15.33 1.19
N LEU A 130 -23.73 -14.60 1.66
CA LEU A 130 -23.75 -13.13 1.65
C LEU A 130 -23.94 -12.60 0.23
N LEU A 131 -23.14 -13.05 -0.73
CA LEU A 131 -23.22 -12.59 -2.12
C LEU A 131 -24.55 -12.96 -2.78
N ALA A 132 -25.10 -14.13 -2.46
CA ALA A 132 -26.42 -14.56 -2.93
C ALA A 132 -27.60 -13.81 -2.25
N SER A 133 -27.37 -13.18 -1.09
CA SER A 133 -28.42 -12.40 -0.41
C SER A 133 -28.66 -11.01 -1.02
N PHE A 134 -27.79 -10.55 -1.92
CA PHE A 134 -28.04 -9.30 -2.63
C PHE A 134 -29.19 -9.46 -3.63
N PRO A 135 -30.18 -8.56 -3.64
CA PRO A 135 -31.26 -8.62 -4.61
C PRO A 135 -30.74 -8.41 -6.03
N ALA A 136 -31.38 -9.06 -6.99
CA ALA A 136 -31.03 -8.91 -8.41
C ALA A 136 -31.38 -7.50 -8.93
N GLU A 137 -32.51 -6.97 -8.48
CA GLU A 137 -32.90 -5.58 -8.72
C GLU A 137 -32.73 -4.79 -7.43
N ALA A 138 -31.85 -3.81 -7.46
CA ALA A 138 -31.53 -2.97 -6.32
C ALA A 138 -31.07 -1.59 -6.78
N ASP A 139 -30.99 -0.67 -5.83
CA ASP A 139 -30.44 0.65 -6.05
C ASP A 139 -28.93 0.63 -6.40
N PHE A 140 -28.48 1.73 -6.96
CA PHE A 140 -27.07 1.89 -7.36
C PHE A 140 -26.06 1.55 -6.25
N PRO A 141 -26.21 2.03 -4.99
CA PRO A 141 -25.28 1.68 -3.91
C PRO A 141 -25.20 0.17 -3.63
N THR A 142 -26.33 -0.51 -3.63
CA THR A 142 -26.41 -1.96 -3.33
C THR A 142 -25.74 -2.79 -4.44
N LEU A 143 -26.04 -2.50 -5.71
CA LEU A 143 -25.42 -3.19 -6.86
C LEU A 143 -23.93 -2.92 -6.93
N ARG A 144 -23.49 -1.70 -6.65
CA ARG A 144 -22.08 -1.35 -6.57
C ARG A 144 -21.37 -2.14 -5.47
N ASP A 145 -21.95 -2.21 -4.29
CA ASP A 145 -21.35 -2.89 -3.14
C ASP A 145 -21.23 -4.40 -3.41
N LYS A 146 -22.25 -5.01 -4.02
CA LYS A 146 -22.20 -6.39 -4.54
C LYS A 146 -21.04 -6.56 -5.51
N LEU A 147 -20.94 -5.70 -6.52
CA LEU A 147 -19.89 -5.78 -7.52
C LEU A 147 -18.48 -5.65 -6.90
N VAL A 148 -18.29 -4.75 -5.94
CA VAL A 148 -17.00 -4.60 -5.24
C VAL A 148 -16.59 -5.90 -4.55
N LEU A 149 -17.52 -6.56 -3.88
CA LEU A 149 -17.26 -7.83 -3.18
C LEU A 149 -16.97 -8.96 -4.19
N GLU A 150 -17.78 -9.07 -5.25
CA GLU A 150 -17.60 -10.06 -6.33
C GLU A 150 -16.26 -9.89 -7.05
N LEU A 151 -15.87 -8.66 -7.38
CA LEU A 151 -14.58 -8.37 -7.99
C LEU A 151 -13.41 -8.75 -7.08
N LEU A 152 -13.44 -8.36 -5.80
CA LEU A 152 -12.37 -8.68 -4.87
C LEU A 152 -12.24 -10.18 -4.64
N TYR A 153 -13.36 -10.89 -4.47
CA TYR A 153 -13.38 -12.32 -4.20
C TYR A 153 -13.10 -13.15 -5.46
N GLY A 154 -13.84 -12.90 -6.53
CA GLY A 154 -13.81 -13.71 -7.75
C GLY A 154 -12.55 -13.51 -8.61
N THR A 155 -11.86 -12.38 -8.46
CA THR A 155 -10.67 -12.06 -9.27
C THR A 155 -9.38 -11.88 -8.47
N GLY A 156 -9.47 -11.77 -7.15
CA GLY A 156 -8.30 -11.55 -6.31
C GLY A 156 -7.60 -10.19 -6.55
N LEU A 157 -8.32 -9.20 -7.05
CA LEU A 157 -7.77 -7.86 -7.26
C LEU A 157 -7.30 -7.23 -5.95
N ARG A 158 -6.17 -6.51 -6.02
CA ARG A 158 -5.78 -5.63 -4.92
C ARG A 158 -6.72 -4.43 -4.86
N ARG A 159 -6.92 -3.90 -3.65
CA ARG A 159 -7.76 -2.70 -3.45
C ARG A 159 -7.38 -1.54 -4.40
N SER A 160 -6.09 -1.28 -4.58
CA SER A 160 -5.62 -0.21 -5.49
C SER A 160 -5.90 -0.51 -6.96
N GLU A 161 -5.86 -1.77 -7.36
CA GLU A 161 -6.19 -2.20 -8.71
C GLU A 161 -7.68 -2.04 -8.98
N LEU A 162 -8.55 -2.45 -8.05
CA LEU A 162 -10.00 -2.23 -8.13
C LEU A 162 -10.33 -0.74 -8.29
N LEU A 163 -9.71 0.13 -7.49
CA LEU A 163 -9.94 1.58 -7.54
C LEU A 163 -9.43 2.24 -8.82
N GLY A 164 -8.43 1.64 -9.45
CA GLY A 164 -7.87 2.13 -10.72
C GLY A 164 -8.61 1.67 -11.96
N LEU A 165 -9.61 0.77 -11.84
CA LEU A 165 -10.36 0.28 -12.99
C LEU A 165 -11.20 1.38 -13.62
N SER A 166 -11.13 1.46 -14.94
CA SER A 166 -12.02 2.25 -15.79
C SER A 166 -13.00 1.36 -16.54
N LEU A 167 -14.04 1.96 -17.14
CA LEU A 167 -14.96 1.23 -18.02
C LEU A 167 -14.23 0.55 -19.18
N GLY A 168 -13.22 1.21 -19.77
CA GLY A 168 -12.44 0.66 -20.88
C GLY A 168 -11.52 -0.50 -20.49
N ASP A 169 -11.41 -0.82 -19.18
CA ASP A 169 -10.63 -1.96 -18.71
C ASP A 169 -11.47 -3.23 -18.56
N VAL A 170 -12.79 -3.15 -18.82
CA VAL A 170 -13.75 -4.27 -18.70
C VAL A 170 -14.14 -4.77 -20.08
N SER A 171 -13.89 -6.05 -20.35
CA SER A 171 -14.42 -6.76 -21.52
C SER A 171 -15.44 -7.80 -21.06
N LEU A 172 -16.74 -7.47 -21.18
CA LEU A 172 -17.84 -8.40 -20.86
C LEU A 172 -17.90 -9.57 -21.84
N SER A 173 -17.60 -9.34 -23.13
CA SER A 173 -17.61 -10.36 -24.16
C SER A 173 -16.53 -11.43 -23.96
N GLU A 174 -15.34 -11.00 -23.53
CA GLU A 174 -14.20 -11.89 -23.26
C GLU A 174 -14.13 -12.34 -21.79
N CYS A 175 -15.02 -11.84 -20.92
CA CYS A 175 -14.99 -12.08 -19.48
C CYS A 175 -13.61 -11.80 -18.85
N ARG A 176 -13.00 -10.63 -19.16
CA ARG A 176 -11.66 -10.23 -18.71
C ARG A 176 -11.60 -8.79 -18.23
N LEU A 177 -10.71 -8.56 -17.27
CA LEU A 177 -10.30 -7.22 -16.81
C LEU A 177 -8.86 -6.97 -17.21
N ARG A 178 -8.57 -5.78 -17.72
CA ARG A 178 -7.19 -5.28 -17.92
C ARG A 178 -6.75 -4.55 -16.69
N ILE A 179 -5.75 -5.09 -15.98
CA ILE A 179 -5.28 -4.57 -14.69
C ILE A 179 -3.89 -3.98 -14.86
N LYS A 180 -3.72 -2.73 -14.42
CA LYS A 180 -2.41 -2.07 -14.31
C LYS A 180 -1.83 -2.34 -12.92
N GLY A 181 -0.75 -3.10 -12.87
CA GLY A 181 -0.06 -3.47 -11.64
C GLY A 181 1.16 -2.59 -11.32
N LYS A 182 1.93 -3.01 -10.31
CA LYS A 182 3.17 -2.34 -9.90
C LYS A 182 4.15 -2.23 -11.08
N GLY A 183 4.70 -1.03 -11.28
CA GLY A 183 5.65 -0.75 -12.37
C GLY A 183 4.98 -0.61 -13.74
N ASN A 184 3.70 -0.24 -13.78
CA ASN A 184 2.91 -0.07 -15.00
C ASN A 184 2.82 -1.34 -15.88
N LYS A 185 2.99 -2.52 -15.25
CA LYS A 185 2.81 -3.80 -15.95
C LYS A 185 1.32 -4.12 -16.05
N GLU A 186 0.86 -4.40 -17.26
CA GLU A 186 -0.52 -4.80 -17.51
C GLU A 186 -0.65 -6.32 -17.46
N ARG A 187 -1.78 -6.80 -16.94
CA ARG A 187 -2.18 -8.19 -17.01
C ARG A 187 -3.68 -8.30 -17.26
N LEU A 188 -4.08 -9.35 -17.95
CA LEU A 188 -5.48 -9.74 -18.11
C LEU A 188 -5.87 -10.67 -16.97
N VAL A 189 -7.00 -10.41 -16.34
CA VAL A 189 -7.56 -11.22 -15.27
C VAL A 189 -8.92 -11.72 -15.71
N PRO A 190 -9.12 -13.03 -15.90
CA PRO A 190 -10.42 -13.57 -16.25
C PRO A 190 -11.37 -13.49 -15.05
N PHE A 191 -12.66 -13.42 -15.32
CA PHE A 191 -13.70 -13.47 -14.31
C PHE A 191 -14.83 -14.44 -14.68
N GLY A 192 -15.45 -15.00 -13.63
CA GLY A 192 -16.52 -15.98 -13.76
C GLY A 192 -17.90 -15.37 -13.94
N PRO A 193 -18.93 -16.23 -14.12
CA PRO A 193 -20.32 -15.81 -14.38
C PRO A 193 -20.89 -14.86 -13.32
N ALA A 194 -20.61 -15.10 -12.04
CA ALA A 194 -21.12 -14.25 -10.94
C ALA A 194 -20.62 -12.80 -11.05
N VAL A 195 -19.35 -12.61 -11.38
CA VAL A 195 -18.77 -11.26 -11.61
C VAL A 195 -19.36 -10.64 -12.85
N LYS A 196 -19.59 -11.44 -13.93
CA LYS A 196 -20.21 -10.94 -15.16
C LYS A 196 -21.62 -10.40 -14.88
N GLU A 197 -22.46 -11.20 -14.22
CA GLU A 197 -23.82 -10.80 -13.84
C GLU A 197 -23.83 -9.52 -12.99
N ALA A 198 -22.97 -9.47 -11.97
CA ALA A 198 -22.85 -8.28 -11.11
C ALA A 198 -22.39 -7.04 -11.90
N LEU A 199 -21.49 -7.20 -12.88
CA LEU A 199 -21.09 -6.12 -13.79
C LEU A 199 -22.24 -5.64 -14.65
N GLU A 200 -22.99 -6.54 -15.27
CA GLU A 200 -24.12 -6.21 -16.17
C GLU A 200 -25.19 -5.43 -15.42
N HIS A 201 -25.59 -5.88 -14.24
CA HIS A 201 -26.59 -5.18 -13.43
C HIS A 201 -26.10 -3.80 -12.96
N TYR A 202 -24.86 -3.74 -12.45
CA TYR A 202 -24.30 -2.48 -11.99
C TYR A 202 -24.10 -1.46 -13.12
N LEU A 203 -23.57 -1.88 -14.26
CA LEU A 203 -23.29 -0.99 -15.39
C LEU A 203 -24.57 -0.36 -15.96
N LYS A 204 -25.69 -1.10 -16.00
CA LYS A 204 -26.99 -0.59 -16.43
C LYS A 204 -27.43 0.59 -15.55
N VAL A 205 -27.49 0.39 -14.23
CA VAL A 205 -27.94 1.42 -13.28
C VAL A 205 -26.92 2.56 -13.17
N ARG A 206 -25.62 2.24 -13.30
CA ARG A 206 -24.56 3.23 -13.30
C ARG A 206 -24.67 4.20 -14.48
N GLU A 207 -24.98 3.71 -15.67
CA GLU A 207 -25.12 4.54 -16.88
C GLU A 207 -26.29 5.53 -16.74
N GLU A 208 -27.38 5.12 -16.12
CA GLU A 208 -28.54 5.98 -15.84
C GLU A 208 -28.17 7.12 -14.85
N HIS A 209 -27.34 6.84 -13.84
CA HIS A 209 -27.00 7.82 -12.80
C HIS A 209 -25.76 8.66 -13.13
N TYR A 210 -24.76 8.09 -13.81
CA TYR A 210 -23.44 8.69 -14.03
C TYR A 210 -22.85 8.39 -15.41
N PRO A 211 -23.50 8.79 -16.52
CA PRO A 211 -23.10 8.41 -17.89
C PRO A 211 -21.70 8.89 -18.28
N ASN A 212 -21.26 10.05 -17.75
CA ASN A 212 -20.02 10.70 -18.16
C ASN A 212 -18.83 10.44 -17.23
N ARG A 213 -18.84 9.34 -16.49
CA ARG A 213 -17.71 8.99 -15.59
C ARG A 213 -16.89 7.84 -16.17
N SER A 214 -15.58 7.95 -16.14
CA SER A 214 -14.66 6.92 -16.67
C SER A 214 -14.35 5.78 -15.69
N HIS A 215 -14.28 6.08 -14.38
CA HIS A 215 -14.00 5.05 -13.38
C HIS A 215 -15.11 4.00 -13.28
N LEU A 216 -14.73 2.73 -13.16
CA LEU A 216 -15.69 1.65 -13.03
C LEU A 216 -16.52 1.79 -11.76
N ILE A 217 -15.85 1.88 -10.60
CA ILE A 217 -16.50 1.99 -9.29
C ILE A 217 -16.64 3.46 -8.90
N LEU A 218 -17.85 3.87 -8.50
CA LEU A 218 -18.17 5.22 -8.09
C LEU A 218 -18.82 5.23 -6.70
N THR A 219 -18.60 6.33 -5.96
CA THR A 219 -19.35 6.61 -4.72
C THR A 219 -20.79 7.04 -5.01
N ASP A 220 -21.61 7.20 -3.97
CA ASP A 220 -22.99 7.72 -4.08
C ASP A 220 -23.06 9.15 -4.65
N LYS A 221 -21.93 9.84 -4.76
CA LYS A 221 -21.82 11.19 -5.37
C LYS A 221 -21.19 11.15 -6.77
N GLY A 222 -21.00 9.96 -7.36
CA GLY A 222 -20.38 9.80 -8.68
C GLY A 222 -18.88 10.07 -8.74
N ASN A 223 -18.19 10.10 -7.59
CA ASN A 223 -16.74 10.30 -7.52
C ASN A 223 -16.00 8.96 -7.40
N GLN A 224 -14.71 8.94 -7.78
CA GLN A 224 -13.86 7.79 -7.52
C GLN A 224 -13.75 7.53 -6.01
N PRO A 225 -13.93 6.28 -5.55
CA PRO A 225 -13.77 5.94 -4.14
C PRO A 225 -12.31 6.05 -3.68
N TYR A 226 -12.10 6.44 -2.43
CA TYR A 226 -10.79 6.46 -1.79
C TYR A 226 -10.48 5.11 -1.10
N PRO A 227 -9.22 4.79 -0.82
CA PRO A 227 -8.84 3.46 -0.30
C PRO A 227 -9.55 3.03 0.97
N LYS A 228 -9.80 3.96 1.91
CA LYS A 228 -10.51 3.66 3.17
C LYS A 228 -11.99 3.35 2.94
N TRP A 229 -12.60 3.90 1.86
CA TRP A 229 -13.98 3.60 1.50
C TRP A 229 -14.17 2.10 1.19
N VAL A 230 -13.30 1.53 0.34
CA VAL A 230 -13.35 0.09 0.03
C VAL A 230 -13.16 -0.76 1.27
N TYR A 231 -12.19 -0.39 2.13
CA TYR A 231 -11.97 -1.08 3.40
C TYR A 231 -13.23 -1.06 4.28
N ASN A 232 -13.88 0.10 4.42
CA ASN A 232 -15.09 0.25 5.23
C ASN A 232 -16.24 -0.60 4.68
N LYS A 233 -16.41 -0.64 3.34
CA LYS A 233 -17.44 -1.45 2.70
C LYS A 233 -17.21 -2.96 2.91
N VAL A 234 -15.99 -3.42 2.68
CA VAL A 234 -15.62 -4.82 2.95
C VAL A 234 -15.82 -5.16 4.42
N LYS A 235 -15.39 -4.30 5.34
CA LYS A 235 -15.58 -4.51 6.78
C LYS A 235 -17.05 -4.53 7.17
N GLN A 236 -17.89 -3.67 6.60
CA GLN A 236 -19.33 -3.62 6.85
C GLN A 236 -20.00 -4.97 6.53
N TYR A 237 -19.73 -5.53 5.35
CA TYR A 237 -20.37 -6.76 4.91
C TYR A 237 -19.74 -8.01 5.54
N LEU A 238 -18.40 -8.08 5.61
CA LEU A 238 -17.72 -9.23 6.20
C LEU A 238 -17.79 -9.23 7.74
N GLY A 239 -17.89 -8.05 8.38
CA GLY A 239 -18.06 -7.94 9.83
C GLY A 239 -19.39 -8.47 10.34
N ALA A 240 -20.39 -8.60 9.48
CA ALA A 240 -21.67 -9.26 9.80
C ALA A 240 -21.57 -10.82 9.78
N LEU A 241 -20.46 -11.38 9.29
CA LEU A 241 -20.25 -12.82 9.24
C LEU A 241 -19.71 -13.33 10.58
N PRO A 242 -20.21 -14.46 11.10
CA PRO A 242 -19.92 -14.93 12.48
C PRO A 242 -18.45 -15.28 12.76
N TYR A 243 -17.60 -15.37 11.74
CA TYR A 243 -16.19 -15.73 11.89
C TYR A 243 -15.21 -14.55 11.94
N LEU A 244 -15.64 -13.32 11.64
CA LEU A 244 -14.77 -12.14 11.67
C LEU A 244 -14.79 -11.38 13.00
N GLU A 245 -15.71 -11.66 13.90
CA GLU A 245 -15.75 -11.05 15.24
C GLU A 245 -14.55 -11.45 16.13
N LYS A 246 -13.84 -12.56 15.78
CA LYS A 246 -12.63 -13.02 16.50
C LYS A 246 -11.31 -12.47 15.96
N ALA A 247 -11.34 -11.61 14.93
CA ALA A 247 -10.15 -11.12 14.24
C ALA A 247 -9.87 -9.62 14.42
N SER A 248 -10.59 -8.94 15.32
CA SER A 248 -10.38 -7.51 15.65
C SER A 248 -9.55 -7.34 16.92
#